data_343fd3469435d16d0dd872580fb2100e
#
_entry.id   343fd3469435d16d0dd872580fb2100e
#
_cell.length_a   1.000
_cell.length_b   1.000
_cell.length_c   1.000
_cell.angle_alpha   90.00
_cell.angle_beta   90.00
_cell.angle_gamma   90.00
#
_symmetry.space_group_name_H-M   'P 1'
#
loop_
_entity.id
_entity.type
_entity.pdbx_description
1 polymer ?
#
loop_
_entity_poly.entity_id
_entity_poly.type
_entity_poly.pdbx_seq_one_letter_code
_entity_poly.pdbx_strand_id
1 'polypeptide(L)'
;MIRISFLPFLCSALLLTQTGASGKEMPSPYPAPEPGVRLTPPESPAPVLNEPRLFGARPGSPIQFAICASGERPMSFAAAKLPPGVKLNRETGVITGKISRPGTYSFPVQISNGHGKTNGTITIRIGQEMCLTPPMGWSSWYSYSGGVSQENILKTARLLVSSGLAQYGYRYVNIDDCWQGARGGKYRAIQPNKRFPDMKSMCREIHSLGLKAGIYSTPWMGTYAGYMGGTSPNPQGDYSSLALPENKRPQPDQLFGGCPGSQRLGAAKIGPVWMVTQDARQWAEWGFDYVKMDWYLIDVPSTERIAADLKKSGRDIVLSVSNSTPFEIAGPISKTANVWRTTGDIEDHWGSLKKIASSQEKWQPYAGPGHWNDPDMLQIGRLGKVGKANTTFKPTRLTPDEQYFQMSFWAMISAPLIISCDLEPVSYTHLRAHETRRH
;
A
#
# COMPACT_ATOMS: atom_id res chain seq x y z
N MET A 1 9.14 26.93 7.97
CA MET A 1 7.72 27.26 7.77
C MET A 1 7.58 27.83 6.37
N ILE A 2 7.14 27.06 5.42
CA ILE A 2 6.81 27.54 4.07
C ILE A 2 5.29 27.60 4.02
N ARG A 3 4.75 28.82 4.04
CA ARG A 3 3.32 29.05 3.79
C ARG A 3 3.08 28.90 2.30
N ILE A 4 2.33 27.89 1.91
CA ILE A 4 1.77 27.78 0.58
C ILE A 4 0.41 28.48 0.62
N SER A 5 0.34 29.65 -0.01
CA SER A 5 -0.94 30.36 -0.21
C SER A 5 -1.70 29.71 -1.35
N PHE A 6 -2.83 29.10 -1.04
CA PHE A 6 -3.79 28.66 -2.05
C PHE A 6 -4.74 29.79 -2.41
N LEU A 7 -4.82 30.14 -3.69
CA LEU A 7 -5.94 30.92 -4.22
C LEU A 7 -7.19 30.03 -4.21
N PRO A 8 -8.34 30.52 -3.75
CA PRO A 8 -9.57 29.78 -3.85
C PRO A 8 -10.12 29.86 -5.28
N PHE A 9 -10.14 28.73 -5.99
CA PHE A 9 -11.00 28.60 -7.16
C PHE A 9 -12.43 28.44 -6.67
N LEU A 10 -13.26 29.49 -6.89
CA LEU A 10 -14.70 29.41 -6.70
C LEU A 10 -15.28 28.44 -7.74
N CYS A 11 -15.59 27.22 -7.32
CA CYS A 11 -16.54 26.37 -8.03
C CYS A 11 -17.94 26.76 -7.56
N SER A 12 -18.68 27.50 -8.38
CA SER A 12 -20.10 27.79 -8.15
C SER A 12 -20.90 26.48 -8.22
N ALA A 13 -21.27 25.98 -7.05
CA ALA A 13 -22.21 24.85 -6.96
C ALA A 13 -23.62 25.34 -7.26
N LEU A 14 -24.14 24.99 -8.43
CA LEU A 14 -25.58 25.05 -8.70
C LEU A 14 -26.26 23.91 -7.94
N LEU A 15 -26.96 24.25 -6.86
CA LEU A 15 -27.93 23.34 -6.23
C LEU A 15 -29.15 23.18 -7.17
N LEU A 16 -29.21 22.03 -7.85
CA LEU A 16 -30.45 21.59 -8.50
C LEU A 16 -31.18 20.65 -7.53
N THR A 17 -32.34 21.07 -7.07
CA THR A 17 -33.30 20.25 -6.33
C THR A 17 -33.80 19.12 -7.25
N GLN A 18 -33.56 17.89 -6.85
CA GLN A 18 -34.06 16.71 -7.55
C GLN A 18 -35.53 16.50 -7.24
N THR A 19 -36.38 16.69 -8.24
CA THR A 19 -37.70 16.03 -8.37
C THR A 19 -37.48 14.78 -9.21
N GLY A 20 -37.96 13.64 -8.72
CA GLY A 20 -37.72 12.32 -9.32
C GLY A 20 -38.17 12.20 -10.76
N ALA A 21 -37.24 11.84 -11.62
CA ALA A 21 -37.50 11.28 -12.94
C ALA A 21 -36.40 10.24 -13.21
N SER A 22 -36.78 9.10 -13.78
CA SER A 22 -35.94 7.98 -14.18
C SER A 22 -34.72 8.48 -14.97
N GLY A 23 -33.52 8.39 -14.39
CA GLY A 23 -32.31 8.96 -14.95
C GLY A 23 -31.86 8.19 -16.20
N LYS A 24 -32.03 8.80 -17.35
CA LYS A 24 -31.10 8.59 -18.47
C LYS A 24 -29.82 9.32 -18.07
N GLU A 25 -28.72 8.59 -17.92
CA GLU A 25 -27.38 9.21 -17.78
C GLU A 25 -27.20 10.21 -18.93
N MET A 26 -26.92 11.45 -18.58
CA MET A 26 -26.51 12.45 -19.57
C MET A 26 -25.17 12.02 -20.16
N PRO A 27 -25.04 11.91 -21.48
CA PRO A 27 -23.75 11.60 -22.09
C PRO A 27 -22.73 12.67 -21.70
N SER A 28 -21.52 12.23 -21.36
CA SER A 28 -20.39 13.13 -21.11
C SER A 28 -20.26 14.11 -22.28
N PRO A 29 -20.15 15.43 -22.04
CA PRO A 29 -19.93 16.41 -23.09
C PRO A 29 -18.55 16.26 -23.78
N TYR A 30 -17.70 15.39 -23.26
CA TYR A 30 -16.40 15.09 -23.84
C TYR A 30 -16.45 13.72 -24.52
N PRO A 31 -15.97 13.63 -25.76
CA PRO A 31 -15.85 12.33 -26.43
C PRO A 31 -14.91 11.45 -25.59
N ALA A 32 -15.29 10.19 -25.41
CA ALA A 32 -14.40 9.22 -24.81
C ALA A 32 -13.09 9.19 -25.63
N PRO A 33 -11.89 9.18 -24.98
CA PRO A 33 -10.66 9.07 -25.73
C PRO A 33 -10.68 7.78 -26.54
N GLU A 34 -10.27 7.86 -27.79
CA GLU A 34 -10.16 6.72 -28.69
C GLU A 34 -9.34 5.60 -28.02
N PRO A 35 -9.74 4.33 -28.16
CA PRO A 35 -8.98 3.22 -27.60
C PRO A 35 -7.51 3.27 -28.09
N GLY A 36 -6.56 3.37 -27.15
CA GLY A 36 -5.14 3.43 -27.43
C GLY A 36 -4.53 4.83 -27.56
N VAL A 37 -5.31 5.90 -27.39
CA VAL A 37 -4.75 7.27 -27.30
C VAL A 37 -3.93 7.42 -26.03
N ARG A 38 -2.63 7.70 -26.19
CA ARG A 38 -1.76 8.10 -25.08
C ARG A 38 -2.02 9.56 -24.72
N LEU A 39 -2.51 9.80 -23.50
CA LEU A 39 -2.68 11.15 -22.97
C LEU A 39 -1.36 11.74 -22.44
N THR A 40 -0.34 10.92 -22.27
CA THR A 40 0.98 11.32 -21.80
C THR A 40 2.00 11.29 -22.93
N PRO A 41 3.00 12.19 -22.94
CA PRO A 41 4.11 12.15 -23.90
C PRO A 41 4.82 10.78 -23.87
N PRO A 42 5.44 10.36 -24.97
CA PRO A 42 6.33 9.21 -24.96
C PRO A 42 7.45 9.39 -23.93
N GLU A 43 7.89 8.30 -23.31
CA GLU A 43 9.04 8.35 -22.42
C GLU A 43 10.28 8.82 -23.17
N SER A 44 11.08 9.67 -22.51
CA SER A 44 12.40 10.03 -23.00
C SER A 44 13.31 8.80 -22.97
N PRO A 45 14.07 8.50 -24.03
CA PRO A 45 15.09 7.47 -23.97
C PRO A 45 16.26 7.88 -23.05
N ALA A 46 16.53 9.19 -22.90
CA ALA A 46 17.51 9.68 -21.93
C ALA A 46 17.00 9.53 -20.49
N PRO A 47 17.90 9.37 -19.51
CA PRO A 47 17.50 9.19 -18.12
C PRO A 47 16.75 10.38 -17.55
N VAL A 48 15.68 10.13 -16.81
CA VAL A 48 14.93 11.11 -16.01
C VAL A 48 14.90 10.65 -14.58
N LEU A 49 15.31 11.51 -13.64
CA LEU A 49 15.23 11.24 -12.21
C LEU A 49 13.81 11.59 -11.72
N ASN A 50 13.09 10.59 -11.23
CA ASN A 50 11.70 10.68 -10.75
C ASN A 50 11.63 10.80 -9.22
N GLU A 51 10.44 11.06 -8.71
CA GLU A 51 10.12 10.98 -7.28
C GLU A 51 9.82 9.51 -6.85
N PRO A 52 9.96 9.18 -5.55
CA PRO A 52 10.42 10.03 -4.45
C PRO A 52 11.94 10.16 -4.40
N ARG A 53 12.43 11.35 -3.98
CA ARG A 53 13.84 11.63 -3.71
C ARG A 53 14.14 11.80 -2.22
N LEU A 54 13.12 11.63 -1.40
CA LEU A 54 13.17 11.72 0.05
C LEU A 54 12.81 10.37 0.68
N PHE A 55 13.64 9.91 1.59
CA PHE A 55 13.43 8.69 2.35
C PHE A 55 13.63 8.94 3.84
N GLY A 56 12.76 8.38 4.68
CA GLY A 56 12.85 8.43 6.14
C GLY A 56 13.10 7.07 6.75
N ALA A 57 13.95 7.00 7.77
CA ALA A 57 14.19 5.79 8.55
C ALA A 57 14.56 6.12 9.99
N ARG A 58 14.31 5.18 10.91
CA ARG A 58 14.79 5.28 12.29
C ARG A 58 16.28 4.93 12.39
N PRO A 59 17.00 5.51 13.37
CA PRO A 59 18.42 5.19 13.58
C PRO A 59 18.65 3.69 13.71
N GLY A 60 19.59 3.15 12.93
CA GLY A 60 19.99 1.73 12.97
C GLY A 60 19.04 0.77 12.26
N SER A 61 17.87 1.22 11.80
CA SER A 61 16.98 0.40 10.98
C SER A 61 17.60 0.08 9.61
N PRO A 62 17.32 -1.10 9.04
CA PRO A 62 17.75 -1.41 7.68
C PRO A 62 17.15 -0.43 6.67
N ILE A 63 18.01 0.16 5.86
CA ILE A 63 17.63 1.03 4.74
C ILE A 63 17.58 0.19 3.47
N GLN A 64 16.49 0.31 2.75
CA GLN A 64 16.34 -0.11 1.37
C GLN A 64 15.53 0.95 0.63
N PHE A 65 16.21 1.69 -0.22
CA PHE A 65 15.64 2.76 -1.02
C PHE A 65 16.17 2.65 -2.44
N ALA A 66 15.29 2.66 -3.42
CA ALA A 66 15.70 2.64 -4.82
C ALA A 66 15.51 4.01 -5.44
N ILE A 67 16.53 4.51 -6.09
CA ILE A 67 16.47 5.73 -6.92
C ILE A 67 15.48 5.47 -8.06
N CYS A 68 14.44 6.27 -8.14
CA CYS A 68 13.44 6.18 -9.18
C CYS A 68 13.95 6.89 -10.44
N ALA A 69 14.13 6.15 -11.53
CA ALA A 69 14.56 6.73 -12.80
C ALA A 69 13.93 5.99 -13.98
N SER A 70 13.40 6.76 -14.93
CA SER A 70 12.88 6.29 -16.22
C SER A 70 13.86 6.60 -17.34
N GLY A 71 13.69 5.94 -18.47
CA GLY A 71 14.55 6.01 -19.66
C GLY A 71 14.96 4.63 -20.15
N GLU A 72 15.65 4.57 -21.27
CA GLU A 72 16.08 3.32 -21.87
C GLU A 72 17.14 2.62 -21.03
N ARG A 73 17.02 1.30 -20.88
CA ARG A 73 17.95 0.46 -20.14
C ARG A 73 18.97 -0.21 -21.10
N PRO A 74 20.20 -0.51 -20.64
CA PRO A 74 20.69 -0.43 -19.26
C PRO A 74 21.01 0.99 -18.79
N MET A 75 20.87 1.25 -17.48
CA MET A 75 21.26 2.49 -16.83
C MET A 75 22.36 2.25 -15.81
N SER A 76 23.20 3.26 -15.59
CA SER A 76 24.18 3.29 -14.51
C SER A 76 23.84 4.39 -13.51
N PHE A 77 23.96 4.05 -12.24
CA PHE A 77 23.72 4.95 -11.12
C PHE A 77 25.02 5.25 -10.38
N ALA A 78 25.28 6.51 -10.15
CA ALA A 78 26.42 6.96 -9.36
C ALA A 78 25.96 7.93 -8.26
N ALA A 79 26.61 7.89 -7.13
CA ALA A 79 26.41 8.86 -6.05
C ALA A 79 27.74 9.29 -5.47
N ALA A 80 27.89 10.59 -5.25
CA ALA A 80 29.02 11.13 -4.51
C ALA A 80 28.63 11.37 -3.06
N LYS A 81 29.59 11.19 -2.13
CA LYS A 81 29.39 11.50 -0.70
C LYS A 81 28.22 10.74 -0.06
N LEU A 82 28.06 9.44 -0.38
CA LEU A 82 27.11 8.59 0.32
C LEU A 82 27.33 8.65 1.84
N PRO A 83 26.24 8.67 2.64
CA PRO A 83 26.37 8.59 4.09
C PRO A 83 27.11 7.32 4.52
N PRO A 84 27.92 7.37 5.60
CA PRO A 84 28.53 6.17 6.16
C PRO A 84 27.48 5.11 6.52
N GLY A 85 27.76 3.85 6.18
CA GLY A 85 26.89 2.71 6.49
C GLY A 85 25.90 2.33 5.38
N VAL A 86 25.84 3.07 4.26
CA VAL A 86 25.03 2.70 3.10
C VAL A 86 25.87 2.49 1.84
N LYS A 87 25.33 1.68 0.93
CA LYS A 87 25.93 1.34 -0.35
C LYS A 87 24.89 1.53 -1.47
N LEU A 88 25.35 1.97 -2.62
CA LEU A 88 24.57 2.07 -3.86
C LEU A 88 24.93 0.92 -4.80
N ASN A 89 23.93 0.17 -5.26
CA ASN A 89 24.09 -0.72 -6.39
C ASN A 89 24.03 0.12 -7.67
N ARG A 90 25.11 0.09 -8.46
CA ARG A 90 25.28 0.94 -9.65
C ARG A 90 24.40 0.53 -10.83
N GLU A 91 23.92 -0.69 -10.88
CA GLU A 91 23.08 -1.21 -11.96
C GLU A 91 21.57 -1.01 -11.67
N THR A 92 21.19 -1.19 -10.41
CA THR A 92 19.78 -1.17 -10.01
C THR A 92 19.34 0.15 -9.39
N GLY A 93 20.27 1.02 -8.97
CA GLY A 93 19.97 2.25 -8.22
C GLY A 93 19.52 2.01 -6.77
N VAL A 94 19.61 0.78 -6.26
CA VAL A 94 19.16 0.45 -4.90
C VAL A 94 20.23 0.83 -3.89
N ILE A 95 19.84 1.61 -2.90
CA ILE A 95 20.64 2.00 -1.73
C ILE A 95 20.26 1.09 -0.57
N THR A 96 21.24 0.42 0.02
CA THR A 96 21.07 -0.48 1.17
C THR A 96 22.08 -0.19 2.24
N GLY A 97 21.76 -0.57 3.49
CA GLY A 97 22.67 -0.43 4.63
C GLY A 97 21.95 0.01 5.90
N LYS A 98 22.65 0.72 6.77
CA LYS A 98 22.12 1.28 8.02
C LYS A 98 22.84 2.59 8.36
N ILE A 99 22.11 3.55 8.88
CA ILE A 99 22.66 4.80 9.42
C ILE A 99 22.19 4.91 10.87
N SER A 100 23.14 4.94 11.82
CA SER A 100 22.81 4.96 13.24
C SER A 100 22.69 6.38 13.80
N ARG A 101 23.34 7.38 13.19
CA ARG A 101 23.34 8.76 13.68
C ARG A 101 22.12 9.51 13.12
N PRO A 102 21.27 10.10 13.96
CA PRO A 102 20.18 10.98 13.50
C PRO A 102 20.72 12.16 12.68
N GLY A 103 19.95 12.59 11.67
CA GLY A 103 20.31 13.72 10.82
C GLY A 103 19.68 13.65 9.43
N THR A 104 19.92 14.69 8.66
CA THR A 104 19.51 14.77 7.26
C THR A 104 20.75 14.65 6.36
N TYR A 105 20.74 13.66 5.49
CA TYR A 105 21.84 13.29 4.60
C TYR A 105 21.41 13.52 3.16
N SER A 106 21.85 14.62 2.58
CA SER A 106 21.61 14.94 1.16
C SER A 106 22.88 14.70 0.36
N PHE A 107 22.78 14.00 -0.76
CA PHE A 107 23.92 13.69 -1.60
C PHE A 107 23.51 13.71 -3.08
N PRO A 108 24.45 14.16 -3.96
CA PRO A 108 24.20 14.20 -5.39
C PRO A 108 24.24 12.80 -5.99
N VAL A 109 23.35 12.57 -6.95
CA VAL A 109 23.30 11.36 -7.77
C VAL A 109 23.36 11.71 -9.24
N GLN A 110 23.93 10.82 -10.03
CA GLN A 110 23.93 10.88 -11.49
C GLN A 110 23.42 9.55 -12.03
N ILE A 111 22.51 9.63 -13.00
CA ILE A 111 22.00 8.48 -13.75
C ILE A 111 22.40 8.67 -15.21
N SER A 112 22.92 7.63 -15.85
CA SER A 112 23.35 7.68 -17.24
C SER A 112 22.99 6.43 -18.02
N ASN A 113 22.75 6.59 -19.33
CA ASN A 113 22.58 5.51 -20.30
C ASN A 113 23.20 5.93 -21.66
N GLY A 114 22.95 5.16 -22.72
CA GLY A 114 23.44 5.46 -24.08
C GLY A 114 22.90 6.77 -24.68
N HIS A 115 21.81 7.33 -24.14
CA HIS A 115 21.17 8.55 -24.65
C HIS A 115 21.47 9.81 -23.83
N GLY A 116 22.26 9.68 -22.76
CA GLY A 116 22.67 10.85 -21.98
C GLY A 116 22.76 10.60 -20.46
N LYS A 117 22.70 11.70 -19.73
CA LYS A 117 22.78 11.69 -18.26
C LYS A 117 21.86 12.71 -17.62
N THR A 118 21.39 12.41 -16.42
CA THR A 118 20.67 13.34 -15.54
C THR A 118 21.31 13.37 -14.17
N ASN A 119 21.19 14.50 -13.49
CA ASN A 119 21.71 14.69 -12.14
C ASN A 119 20.57 15.14 -11.21
N GLY A 120 20.73 14.85 -9.92
CA GLY A 120 19.83 15.34 -8.90
C GLY A 120 20.34 15.08 -7.50
N THR A 121 19.48 15.27 -6.52
CA THR A 121 19.83 15.07 -5.11
C THR A 121 18.86 14.07 -4.49
N ILE A 122 19.38 13.12 -3.73
CA ILE A 122 18.61 12.24 -2.84
C ILE A 122 18.82 12.69 -1.42
N THR A 123 17.77 12.67 -0.61
CA THR A 123 17.80 13.00 0.80
C THR A 123 17.33 11.82 1.63
N ILE A 124 18.14 11.39 2.60
CA ILE A 124 17.78 10.41 3.61
C ILE A 124 17.69 11.15 4.96
N ARG A 125 16.53 11.11 5.59
CA ARG A 125 16.30 11.66 6.92
C ARG A 125 16.28 10.53 7.93
N ILE A 126 17.21 10.57 8.88
CA ILE A 126 17.29 9.61 9.99
C ILE A 126 16.75 10.27 11.25
N GLY A 127 15.63 9.75 11.76
CA GLY A 127 14.91 10.33 12.89
C GLY A 127 13.80 9.43 13.39
N GLN A 128 12.79 10.01 14.00
CA GLN A 128 11.61 9.25 14.47
C GLN A 128 10.60 8.98 13.35
N GLU A 129 10.63 9.78 12.31
CA GLU A 129 9.67 9.73 11.21
C GLU A 129 10.17 8.83 10.07
N MET A 130 9.25 8.04 9.56
CA MET A 130 9.42 7.23 8.35
C MET A 130 8.23 7.47 7.42
N CYS A 131 8.18 6.87 6.24
CA CYS A 131 7.08 7.07 5.29
C CYS A 131 6.87 8.56 4.92
N LEU A 132 8.00 9.29 4.66
CA LEU A 132 7.99 10.74 4.42
C LEU A 132 7.30 11.16 3.12
N THR A 133 7.02 10.20 2.24
CA THR A 133 6.17 10.36 1.05
C THR A 133 5.04 9.34 1.09
N PRO A 134 3.88 9.61 0.47
CA PRO A 134 2.79 8.64 0.41
C PRO A 134 3.29 7.31 -0.19
N PRO A 135 2.97 6.16 0.40
CA PRO A 135 3.36 4.88 -0.18
C PRO A 135 2.65 4.65 -1.52
N MET A 136 3.42 4.15 -2.49
CA MET A 136 2.93 3.77 -3.80
C MET A 136 3.28 2.31 -4.06
N GLY A 137 2.35 1.55 -4.62
CA GLY A 137 2.56 0.13 -4.87
C GLY A 137 1.32 -0.61 -5.29
N TRP A 138 1.27 -1.88 -4.92
CA TRP A 138 0.20 -2.81 -5.26
C TRP A 138 -0.23 -3.63 -4.05
N SER A 139 -1.52 -3.99 -3.99
CA SER A 139 -2.11 -4.88 -2.98
C SER A 139 -2.89 -6.01 -3.64
N SER A 140 -2.87 -7.20 -3.03
CA SER A 140 -3.46 -8.40 -3.61
C SER A 140 -4.99 -8.49 -3.53
N TRP A 141 -5.68 -7.58 -2.79
CA TRP A 141 -7.10 -7.79 -2.47
C TRP A 141 -8.01 -7.85 -3.68
N TYR A 142 -8.06 -6.77 -4.48
CA TYR A 142 -8.91 -6.72 -5.66
C TYR A 142 -8.35 -7.47 -6.87
N SER A 143 -7.16 -8.09 -6.73
CA SER A 143 -6.60 -8.98 -7.74
C SER A 143 -6.89 -10.44 -7.44
N TYR A 144 -6.45 -10.93 -6.31
CA TYR A 144 -6.44 -12.36 -6.01
C TYR A 144 -7.34 -12.76 -4.84
N SER A 145 -7.74 -11.80 -3.98
CA SER A 145 -8.61 -12.07 -2.83
C SER A 145 -8.19 -13.34 -2.07
N GLY A 146 -9.10 -14.27 -1.83
CA GLY A 146 -8.82 -15.54 -1.16
C GLY A 146 -7.90 -16.50 -1.91
N GLY A 147 -7.60 -16.23 -3.18
CA GLY A 147 -6.71 -17.05 -4.01
C GLY A 147 -5.24 -16.61 -4.00
N VAL A 148 -4.88 -15.60 -3.21
CA VAL A 148 -3.51 -15.08 -3.15
C VAL A 148 -2.49 -16.17 -2.74
N SER A 149 -1.33 -16.17 -3.40
CA SER A 149 -0.22 -17.08 -3.15
C SER A 149 1.13 -16.39 -3.28
N GLN A 150 2.17 -17.00 -2.75
CA GLN A 150 3.56 -16.53 -2.92
C GLN A 150 3.93 -16.39 -4.39
N GLU A 151 3.48 -17.29 -5.25
CA GLU A 151 3.70 -17.25 -6.70
C GLU A 151 3.09 -15.98 -7.30
N ASN A 152 1.81 -15.69 -6.98
CA ASN A 152 1.13 -14.47 -7.45
C ASN A 152 1.86 -13.20 -7.01
N ILE A 153 2.32 -13.16 -5.75
CA ILE A 153 3.06 -12.01 -5.20
C ILE A 153 4.37 -11.80 -5.94
N LEU A 154 5.16 -12.86 -6.13
CA LEU A 154 6.44 -12.76 -6.84
C LEU A 154 6.27 -12.43 -8.33
N LYS A 155 5.24 -12.98 -8.97
CA LYS A 155 4.86 -12.62 -10.34
C LYS A 155 4.55 -11.13 -10.44
N THR A 156 3.70 -10.61 -9.55
CA THR A 156 3.34 -9.19 -9.52
C THR A 156 4.54 -8.29 -9.22
N ALA A 157 5.43 -8.70 -8.32
CA ALA A 157 6.66 -7.97 -8.04
C ALA A 157 7.54 -7.82 -9.30
N ARG A 158 7.71 -8.88 -10.07
CA ARG A 158 8.44 -8.83 -11.36
C ARG A 158 7.73 -7.93 -12.38
N LEU A 159 6.39 -7.99 -12.42
CA LEU A 159 5.58 -7.15 -13.32
C LEU A 159 5.67 -5.65 -12.95
N LEU A 160 5.71 -5.28 -11.67
CA LEU A 160 5.96 -3.89 -11.27
C LEU A 160 7.27 -3.34 -11.81
N VAL A 161 8.30 -4.17 -11.89
CA VAL A 161 9.60 -3.78 -12.45
C VAL A 161 9.56 -3.77 -13.98
N SER A 162 9.12 -4.86 -14.62
CA SER A 162 9.14 -4.99 -16.08
C SER A 162 8.19 -4.04 -16.77
N SER A 163 7.14 -3.62 -16.09
CA SER A 163 6.18 -2.62 -16.56
C SER A 163 6.72 -1.19 -16.52
N GLY A 164 7.79 -0.93 -15.81
CA GLY A 164 8.29 0.41 -15.56
C GLY A 164 7.62 1.14 -14.39
N LEU A 165 6.54 0.63 -13.78
CA LEU A 165 5.88 1.27 -12.65
C LEU A 165 6.83 1.54 -11.48
N ALA A 166 7.76 0.61 -11.22
CA ALA A 166 8.78 0.80 -10.20
C ALA A 166 9.71 2.00 -10.47
N GLN A 167 9.86 2.44 -11.72
CA GLN A 167 10.67 3.60 -12.09
C GLN A 167 10.03 4.93 -11.63
N TYR A 168 8.73 4.88 -11.30
CA TYR A 168 7.90 6.01 -10.89
C TYR A 168 7.46 5.94 -9.42
N GLY A 169 8.09 5.07 -8.63
CA GLY A 169 7.86 5.03 -7.20
C GLY A 169 6.86 3.98 -6.70
N TYR A 170 6.25 3.17 -7.59
CA TYR A 170 5.42 2.03 -7.17
C TYR A 170 6.32 0.92 -6.62
N ARG A 171 6.56 0.94 -5.31
CA ARG A 171 7.58 0.11 -4.66
C ARG A 171 7.03 -0.95 -3.72
N TYR A 172 5.84 -0.78 -3.18
CA TYR A 172 5.26 -1.74 -2.25
C TYR A 172 4.53 -2.86 -2.98
N VAL A 173 4.75 -4.10 -2.55
CA VAL A 173 4.00 -5.29 -2.95
C VAL A 173 3.38 -5.86 -1.69
N ASN A 174 2.08 -5.61 -1.51
CA ASN A 174 1.37 -5.91 -0.28
C ASN A 174 0.51 -7.17 -0.42
N ILE A 175 0.76 -8.14 0.46
CA ILE A 175 -0.15 -9.26 0.68
C ILE A 175 -1.30 -8.73 1.54
N ASP A 176 -2.53 -8.85 1.05
CA ASP A 176 -3.74 -8.61 1.84
C ASP A 176 -4.14 -9.88 2.61
N ASP A 177 -5.36 -10.00 3.11
CA ASP A 177 -5.84 -11.15 3.88
C ASP A 177 -5.64 -12.50 3.17
N CYS A 178 -5.82 -13.60 3.88
CA CYS A 178 -5.80 -14.97 3.39
C CYS A 178 -4.41 -15.64 3.26
N TRP A 179 -3.36 -15.07 3.88
CA TRP A 179 -2.04 -15.72 3.94
C TRP A 179 -1.83 -16.54 5.22
N GLN A 180 -2.63 -16.30 6.24
CA GLN A 180 -2.43 -16.78 7.61
C GLN A 180 -2.70 -18.29 7.72
N GLY A 181 -1.86 -18.96 8.49
CA GLY A 181 -2.01 -20.31 8.97
C GLY A 181 -2.09 -20.36 10.50
N ALA A 182 -1.63 -21.45 11.11
CA ALA A 182 -1.62 -21.61 12.56
C ALA A 182 -0.49 -20.82 13.23
N ARG A 183 -0.63 -20.54 14.53
CA ARG A 183 0.46 -19.97 15.33
C ARG A 183 1.54 -21.02 15.61
N GLY A 184 2.78 -20.59 15.59
CA GLY A 184 3.92 -21.47 15.82
C GLY A 184 5.27 -20.78 15.66
N GLY A 185 6.29 -21.60 15.43
CA GLY A 185 7.66 -21.14 15.24
C GLY A 185 8.28 -20.49 16.49
N LYS A 186 9.41 -19.86 16.28
CA LYS A 186 10.28 -19.27 17.33
C LYS A 186 9.53 -18.26 18.22
N TYR A 187 8.62 -17.47 17.65
CA TYR A 187 7.89 -16.42 18.36
C TYR A 187 6.48 -16.79 18.76
N ARG A 188 6.00 -18.01 18.41
CA ARG A 188 4.58 -18.36 18.52
C ARG A 188 3.67 -17.39 17.74
N ALA A 189 4.21 -16.85 16.66
CA ALA A 189 3.54 -15.93 15.75
C ALA A 189 2.67 -16.70 14.74
N ILE A 190 1.80 -15.98 14.02
CA ILE A 190 1.06 -16.54 12.89
C ILE A 190 2.07 -17.00 11.84
N GLN A 191 2.03 -18.29 11.50
CA GLN A 191 2.80 -18.86 10.41
C GLN A 191 2.00 -18.80 9.12
N PRO A 192 2.65 -18.78 7.94
CA PRO A 192 1.93 -18.77 6.69
C PRO A 192 1.19 -20.10 6.44
N ASN A 193 0.12 -20.05 5.66
CA ASN A 193 -0.52 -21.25 5.14
C ASN A 193 0.29 -21.84 3.97
N LYS A 194 -0.13 -22.99 3.47
CA LYS A 194 0.58 -23.75 2.42
C LYS A 194 0.80 -22.99 1.10
N ARG A 195 0.07 -21.92 0.86
CA ARG A 195 0.22 -21.08 -0.35
C ARG A 195 1.42 -20.13 -0.26
N PHE A 196 2.01 -20.00 0.93
CA PHE A 196 3.19 -19.17 1.20
C PHE A 196 4.29 -19.99 1.86
N PRO A 197 4.97 -20.87 1.11
CA PRO A 197 5.92 -21.84 1.68
C PRO A 197 7.15 -21.20 2.32
N ASP A 198 7.58 -20.03 1.89
CA ASP A 198 8.77 -19.33 2.45
C ASP A 198 8.64 -17.81 2.35
N MET A 199 8.03 -17.20 3.37
CA MET A 199 7.87 -15.74 3.48
C MET A 199 9.20 -15.00 3.50
N LYS A 200 10.24 -15.57 4.14
CA LYS A 200 11.55 -14.93 4.23
C LYS A 200 12.26 -14.89 2.88
N SER A 201 12.19 -15.98 2.11
CA SER A 201 12.74 -16.02 0.75
C SER A 201 11.98 -15.08 -0.17
N MET A 202 10.65 -15.06 -0.07
CA MET A 202 9.80 -14.14 -0.84
C MET A 202 10.16 -12.67 -0.59
N CYS A 203 10.31 -12.26 0.68
CA CYS A 203 10.74 -10.90 1.00
C CYS A 203 12.13 -10.58 0.43
N ARG A 204 13.09 -11.53 0.51
CA ARG A 204 14.42 -11.33 -0.09
C ARG A 204 14.36 -11.15 -1.60
N GLU A 205 13.52 -11.91 -2.30
CA GLU A 205 13.36 -11.76 -3.74
C GLU A 205 12.73 -10.41 -4.10
N ILE A 206 11.67 -10.00 -3.39
CA ILE A 206 11.04 -8.69 -3.55
C ILE A 206 12.09 -7.58 -3.33
N HIS A 207 12.90 -7.69 -2.28
CA HIS A 207 13.97 -6.73 -2.01
C HIS A 207 15.06 -6.71 -3.07
N SER A 208 15.43 -7.86 -3.64
CA SER A 208 16.42 -7.92 -4.73
C SER A 208 15.98 -7.18 -5.98
N LEU A 209 14.67 -7.06 -6.19
CA LEU A 209 14.05 -6.26 -7.25
C LEU A 209 14.00 -4.75 -6.93
N GLY A 210 14.50 -4.32 -5.76
CA GLY A 210 14.42 -2.94 -5.30
C GLY A 210 13.03 -2.54 -4.78
N LEU A 211 12.16 -3.50 -4.53
CA LEU A 211 10.80 -3.32 -4.02
C LEU A 211 10.74 -3.54 -2.51
N LYS A 212 9.60 -3.28 -1.90
CA LYS A 212 9.28 -3.47 -0.48
C LYS A 212 8.11 -4.42 -0.32
N ALA A 213 8.17 -5.27 0.71
CA ALA A 213 7.14 -6.25 1.00
C ALA A 213 6.18 -5.75 2.07
N GLY A 214 4.88 -5.90 1.84
CA GLY A 214 3.83 -5.62 2.82
C GLY A 214 3.02 -6.84 3.19
N ILE A 215 2.42 -6.81 4.37
CA ILE A 215 1.61 -7.89 4.93
C ILE A 215 0.31 -7.34 5.54
N TYR A 216 -0.66 -8.19 5.73
CA TYR A 216 -1.95 -7.88 6.34
C TYR A 216 -2.12 -8.60 7.68
N SER A 217 -2.77 -7.94 8.64
CA SER A 217 -3.24 -8.55 9.87
C SER A 217 -4.43 -7.78 10.46
N THR A 218 -4.85 -8.17 11.64
CA THR A 218 -5.89 -7.52 12.44
C THR A 218 -5.56 -7.66 13.92
N PRO A 219 -5.95 -6.73 14.80
CA PRO A 219 -5.87 -6.94 16.25
C PRO A 219 -6.97 -7.87 16.79
N TRP A 220 -7.94 -8.27 15.97
CA TRP A 220 -8.97 -9.24 16.33
C TRP A 220 -8.41 -10.66 16.45
N MET A 221 -9.22 -11.59 16.98
CA MET A 221 -8.91 -13.02 16.99
C MET A 221 -9.01 -13.64 15.58
N GLY A 222 -9.91 -13.13 14.74
CA GLY A 222 -10.09 -13.58 13.37
C GLY A 222 -10.10 -12.43 12.38
N THR A 223 -9.61 -12.65 11.15
CA THR A 223 -9.64 -11.68 10.04
C THR A 223 -11.01 -11.63 9.38
N TYR A 224 -11.26 -10.62 8.54
CA TYR A 224 -12.50 -10.54 7.76
C TYR A 224 -12.71 -11.74 6.85
N ALA A 225 -11.65 -12.29 6.26
CA ALA A 225 -11.72 -13.48 5.41
C ALA A 225 -11.77 -14.79 6.19
N GLY A 226 -11.77 -14.75 7.53
CA GLY A 226 -11.93 -15.94 8.36
C GLY A 226 -10.64 -16.69 8.67
N TYR A 227 -9.51 -16.00 8.63
CA TYR A 227 -8.20 -16.51 9.04
C TYR A 227 -7.83 -16.02 10.45
N MET A 228 -6.70 -16.48 10.96
CA MET A 228 -6.21 -16.13 12.30
C MET A 228 -5.76 -14.67 12.37
N GLY A 229 -6.10 -14.00 13.48
CA GLY A 229 -5.72 -12.62 13.77
C GLY A 229 -4.69 -12.45 14.87
N GLY A 230 -4.41 -11.19 15.22
CA GLY A 230 -3.33 -10.76 16.12
C GLY A 230 -3.58 -10.96 17.62
N THR A 231 -4.78 -11.42 18.02
CA THR A 231 -5.08 -11.77 19.42
C THR A 231 -5.61 -13.18 19.54
N SER A 232 -5.61 -13.73 20.73
CA SER A 232 -6.00 -15.11 21.01
C SER A 232 -7.04 -15.20 22.10
N PRO A 233 -7.92 -16.21 22.09
CA PRO A 233 -8.86 -16.49 23.18
C PRO A 233 -8.17 -16.96 24.47
N ASN A 234 -6.93 -17.47 24.40
CA ASN A 234 -6.18 -17.99 25.53
C ASN A 234 -4.65 -17.87 25.35
N PRO A 235 -3.86 -17.99 26.41
CA PRO A 235 -2.40 -17.86 26.35
C PRO A 235 -1.70 -18.94 25.49
N GLN A 236 -2.34 -20.06 25.23
CA GLN A 236 -1.80 -21.13 24.41
C GLN A 236 -1.88 -20.81 22.90
N GLY A 237 -2.73 -19.85 22.51
CA GLY A 237 -3.01 -19.56 21.11
C GLY A 237 -3.91 -20.63 20.47
N ASP A 238 -4.75 -21.27 21.29
CA ASP A 238 -5.71 -22.28 20.84
C ASP A 238 -7.06 -21.61 20.51
N TYR A 239 -7.49 -21.79 19.27
CA TYR A 239 -8.72 -21.22 18.72
C TYR A 239 -9.82 -22.29 18.53
N SER A 240 -9.62 -23.54 19.03
CA SER A 240 -10.53 -24.65 18.82
C SER A 240 -11.97 -24.36 19.23
N SER A 241 -12.16 -23.58 20.30
CA SER A 241 -13.48 -23.17 20.79
C SER A 241 -14.24 -22.19 19.86
N LEU A 242 -13.53 -21.54 18.93
CA LEU A 242 -14.08 -20.55 17.99
C LEU A 242 -14.05 -21.06 16.54
N ALA A 243 -13.25 -22.09 16.26
CA ALA A 243 -13.04 -22.58 14.90
C ALA A 243 -14.25 -23.33 14.36
N LEU A 244 -14.56 -23.10 13.08
CA LEU A 244 -15.50 -23.94 12.36
C LEU A 244 -14.88 -25.33 12.10
N PRO A 245 -15.67 -26.42 12.14
CA PRO A 245 -15.26 -27.71 11.62
C PRO A 245 -14.76 -27.59 10.18
N GLU A 246 -13.73 -28.34 9.83
CA GLU A 246 -13.05 -28.20 8.54
C GLU A 246 -14.00 -28.34 7.35
N ASN A 247 -14.93 -29.30 7.40
CA ASN A 247 -15.95 -29.53 6.37
C ASN A 247 -16.98 -28.37 6.23
N LYS A 248 -16.98 -27.39 7.11
CA LYS A 248 -17.86 -26.21 7.07
C LYS A 248 -17.10 -24.93 6.69
N ARG A 249 -15.79 -25.02 6.45
CA ARG A 249 -14.97 -23.88 6.04
C ARG A 249 -15.05 -23.68 4.54
N PRO A 250 -15.30 -22.45 4.02
CA PRO A 250 -15.32 -22.19 2.58
C PRO A 250 -13.98 -22.48 1.89
N GLN A 251 -12.87 -22.31 2.63
CA GLN A 251 -11.52 -22.67 2.22
C GLN A 251 -10.90 -23.57 3.29
N PRO A 252 -10.16 -24.63 2.91
CA PRO A 252 -9.60 -25.59 3.87
C PRO A 252 -8.68 -24.98 4.93
N ASP A 253 -8.00 -23.88 4.61
CA ASP A 253 -7.06 -23.17 5.47
C ASP A 253 -7.71 -22.00 6.25
N GLN A 254 -8.99 -21.72 6.05
CA GLN A 254 -9.73 -20.75 6.88
C GLN A 254 -10.09 -21.36 8.24
N LEU A 255 -9.98 -20.55 9.28
CA LEU A 255 -10.30 -20.97 10.64
C LEU A 255 -11.78 -20.69 11.00
N PHE A 256 -12.32 -19.55 10.58
CA PHE A 256 -13.63 -19.06 10.98
C PHE A 256 -14.64 -18.95 9.82
N GLY A 257 -14.26 -19.24 8.60
CA GLY A 257 -15.18 -19.26 7.45
C GLY A 257 -15.53 -17.89 6.85
N GLY A 258 -14.78 -16.84 7.15
CA GLY A 258 -14.97 -15.50 6.59
C GLY A 258 -15.87 -14.57 7.38
N CYS A 259 -15.90 -13.29 7.03
CA CYS A 259 -16.88 -12.31 7.51
C CYS A 259 -18.19 -12.50 6.70
N PRO A 260 -19.36 -12.63 7.32
CA PRO A 260 -19.72 -12.51 8.75
C PRO A 260 -19.50 -13.77 9.61
N GLY A 261 -18.88 -14.80 9.12
CA GLY A 261 -18.67 -16.04 9.86
C GLY A 261 -17.85 -15.85 11.14
N SER A 262 -16.74 -15.10 11.04
CA SER A 262 -15.91 -14.73 12.20
C SER A 262 -16.67 -13.87 13.22
N GLN A 263 -17.55 -12.99 12.78
CA GLN A 263 -18.38 -12.18 13.67
C GLN A 263 -19.37 -13.04 14.45
N ARG A 264 -20.04 -13.98 13.80
CA ARG A 264 -20.97 -14.91 14.47
C ARG A 264 -20.29 -15.78 15.52
N LEU A 265 -19.05 -16.15 15.29
CA LEU A 265 -18.24 -16.92 16.24
C LEU A 265 -17.60 -16.05 17.33
N GLY A 266 -17.80 -14.73 17.28
CA GLY A 266 -17.18 -13.78 18.20
C GLY A 266 -15.68 -13.60 17.98
N ALA A 267 -15.15 -13.99 16.81
CA ALA A 267 -13.73 -13.87 16.47
C ALA A 267 -13.37 -12.47 15.93
N ALA A 268 -14.34 -11.69 15.44
CA ALA A 268 -14.17 -10.30 15.01
C ALA A 268 -14.19 -9.32 16.19
N LYS A 269 -13.33 -9.58 17.17
CA LYS A 269 -13.07 -8.73 18.33
C LYS A 269 -11.66 -8.96 18.86
N ILE A 270 -11.13 -7.99 19.58
CA ILE A 270 -9.86 -8.13 20.29
C ILE A 270 -10.01 -9.18 21.39
N GLY A 271 -9.17 -10.20 21.35
CA GLY A 271 -9.14 -11.29 22.31
C GLY A 271 -8.38 -10.91 23.60
N PRO A 272 -8.55 -11.69 24.68
CA PRO A 272 -7.92 -11.41 25.96
C PRO A 272 -6.39 -11.49 25.94
N VAL A 273 -5.82 -12.22 24.97
CA VAL A 273 -4.37 -12.39 24.87
C VAL A 273 -3.84 -11.69 23.61
N TRP A 274 -3.07 -10.65 23.82
CA TRP A 274 -2.43 -9.87 22.76
C TRP A 274 -1.19 -10.59 22.24
N MET A 275 -1.14 -10.87 20.94
CA MET A 275 -0.06 -11.61 20.28
C MET A 275 0.55 -10.84 19.09
N VAL A 276 0.10 -9.61 18.82
CA VAL A 276 0.67 -8.76 17.76
C VAL A 276 2.18 -8.51 17.99
N THR A 277 2.62 -8.47 19.25
CA THR A 277 4.05 -8.35 19.59
C THR A 277 4.90 -9.47 18.98
N GLN A 278 4.40 -10.71 19.04
CA GLN A 278 5.04 -11.89 18.47
C GLN A 278 5.00 -11.82 16.94
N ASP A 279 3.86 -11.43 16.39
CA ASP A 279 3.64 -11.31 14.96
C ASP A 279 4.58 -10.23 14.36
N ALA A 280 4.69 -9.07 15.00
CA ALA A 280 5.58 -7.99 14.57
C ALA A 280 7.06 -8.41 14.54
N ARG A 281 7.52 -9.19 15.53
CA ARG A 281 8.89 -9.76 15.54
C ARG A 281 9.08 -10.72 14.36
N GLN A 282 8.09 -11.55 14.07
CA GLN A 282 8.16 -12.49 12.96
C GLN A 282 8.17 -11.77 11.61
N TRP A 283 7.34 -10.74 11.43
CA TRP A 283 7.32 -9.92 10.21
C TRP A 283 8.67 -9.21 9.99
N ALA A 284 9.25 -8.66 11.05
CA ALA A 284 10.58 -8.04 11.00
C ALA A 284 11.66 -9.05 10.60
N GLU A 285 11.64 -10.28 11.14
CA GLU A 285 12.59 -11.34 10.79
C GLU A 285 12.42 -11.83 9.35
N TRP A 286 11.20 -11.90 8.85
CA TRP A 286 10.94 -12.23 7.45
C TRP A 286 11.36 -11.10 6.49
N GLY A 287 11.35 -9.85 6.97
CA GLY A 287 11.78 -8.69 6.19
C GLY A 287 10.65 -7.80 5.68
N PHE A 288 9.45 -7.88 6.23
CA PHE A 288 8.35 -6.99 5.83
C PHE A 288 8.61 -5.52 6.18
N ASP A 289 8.14 -4.62 5.31
CA ASP A 289 8.34 -3.17 5.35
C ASP A 289 7.04 -2.39 5.59
N TYR A 290 5.90 -3.07 5.52
CA TYR A 290 4.57 -2.48 5.59
C TYR A 290 3.60 -3.49 6.20
N VAL A 291 2.67 -3.02 7.05
CA VAL A 291 1.56 -3.83 7.54
C VAL A 291 0.26 -3.05 7.44
N LYS A 292 -0.76 -3.67 6.81
CA LYS A 292 -2.15 -3.25 6.91
C LYS A 292 -2.77 -3.95 8.11
N MET A 293 -3.16 -3.18 9.13
CA MET A 293 -3.92 -3.65 10.29
C MET A 293 -5.38 -3.27 10.10
N ASP A 294 -6.25 -4.29 9.99
CA ASP A 294 -7.62 -4.11 9.52
C ASP A 294 -8.64 -4.56 10.57
N TRP A 295 -9.38 -3.62 11.12
CA TRP A 295 -10.47 -3.91 12.08
C TRP A 295 -11.48 -2.77 12.14
N TYR A 296 -12.62 -3.03 12.78
CA TYR A 296 -13.67 -2.06 13.05
C TYR A 296 -14.20 -2.27 14.48
N LEU A 297 -14.30 -1.28 15.33
CA LEU A 297 -14.00 0.15 15.15
C LEU A 297 -12.53 0.40 15.46
N ILE A 298 -11.85 1.22 14.64
CA ILE A 298 -10.46 1.64 14.93
C ILE A 298 -10.48 2.49 16.20
N ASP A 299 -9.55 2.21 17.11
CA ASP A 299 -9.36 2.92 18.37
C ASP A 299 -7.90 3.32 18.60
N VAL A 300 -7.70 4.38 19.38
CA VAL A 300 -6.37 4.93 19.67
C VAL A 300 -5.51 3.96 20.49
N PRO A 301 -6.00 3.36 21.60
CA PRO A 301 -5.20 2.46 22.42
C PRO A 301 -4.63 1.25 21.66
N SER A 302 -5.45 0.61 20.81
CA SER A 302 -5.00 -0.50 19.98
C SER A 302 -3.99 -0.06 18.94
N THR A 303 -4.20 1.10 18.29
CA THR A 303 -3.28 1.65 17.30
C THR A 303 -1.92 1.98 17.93
N GLU A 304 -1.90 2.64 19.09
CA GLU A 304 -0.66 2.96 19.81
C GLU A 304 0.09 1.68 20.25
N ARG A 305 -0.63 0.66 20.70
CA ARG A 305 -0.03 -0.62 21.07
C ARG A 305 0.60 -1.32 19.87
N ILE A 306 -0.08 -1.36 18.72
CA ILE A 306 0.45 -1.90 17.48
C ILE A 306 1.72 -1.14 17.07
N ALA A 307 1.67 0.19 17.04
CA ALA A 307 2.82 1.04 16.67
C ALA A 307 4.02 0.79 17.60
N ALA A 308 3.78 0.63 18.90
CA ALA A 308 4.82 0.31 19.88
C ALA A 308 5.43 -1.08 19.62
N ASP A 309 4.63 -2.08 19.27
CA ASP A 309 5.11 -3.43 18.96
C ASP A 309 5.93 -3.46 17.67
N LEU A 310 5.48 -2.75 16.63
CA LEU A 310 6.24 -2.58 15.39
C LEU A 310 7.59 -1.88 15.67
N LYS A 311 7.59 -0.83 16.49
CA LYS A 311 8.83 -0.13 16.86
C LYS A 311 9.81 -1.07 17.60
N LYS A 312 9.31 -1.90 18.54
CA LYS A 312 10.11 -2.87 19.29
C LYS A 312 10.64 -4.03 18.44
N SER A 313 10.08 -4.25 17.25
CA SER A 313 10.56 -5.32 16.35
C SER A 313 11.97 -5.10 15.80
N GLY A 314 12.49 -3.87 15.87
CA GLY A 314 13.81 -3.50 15.38
C GLY A 314 13.92 -3.25 13.88
N ARG A 315 12.79 -3.25 13.16
CA ARG A 315 12.68 -2.92 11.73
C ARG A 315 11.66 -1.79 11.53
N ASP A 316 11.91 -0.93 10.56
CA ASP A 316 10.93 0.05 10.10
C ASP A 316 9.85 -0.67 9.28
N ILE A 317 8.65 -0.75 9.86
CA ILE A 317 7.46 -1.30 9.21
C ILE A 317 6.40 -0.20 9.21
N VAL A 318 6.00 0.25 8.03
CA VAL A 318 4.94 1.25 7.85
C VAL A 318 3.63 0.70 8.40
N LEU A 319 3.02 1.41 9.34
CA LEU A 319 1.71 1.05 9.89
C LEU A 319 0.60 1.71 9.08
N SER A 320 -0.23 0.90 8.43
CA SER A 320 -1.48 1.31 7.79
C SER A 320 -2.66 0.74 8.57
N VAL A 321 -3.56 1.59 9.07
CA VAL A 321 -4.76 1.15 9.77
C VAL A 321 -5.99 1.26 8.87
N SER A 322 -6.85 0.26 8.91
CA SER A 322 -8.05 0.03 8.14
C SER A 322 -9.08 -0.60 9.11
N ASN A 323 -10.36 -0.37 9.04
CA ASN A 323 -11.21 0.11 8.01
C ASN A 323 -12.03 1.30 8.54
N SER A 324 -12.11 2.44 7.80
CA SER A 324 -12.97 3.58 8.18
C SER A 324 -12.67 4.19 9.56
N THR A 325 -11.56 4.88 9.68
CA THR A 325 -11.17 5.59 10.92
C THR A 325 -12.24 6.59 11.34
N PRO A 326 -12.74 6.57 12.58
CA PRO A 326 -13.61 7.61 13.09
C PRO A 326 -12.93 8.98 13.03
N PHE A 327 -13.64 9.99 12.51
CA PHE A 327 -13.04 11.32 12.32
C PHE A 327 -12.61 11.98 13.63
N GLU A 328 -13.32 11.68 14.71
CA GLU A 328 -13.10 12.22 16.06
C GLU A 328 -11.70 11.85 16.61
N ILE A 329 -11.12 10.76 16.12
CA ILE A 329 -9.78 10.31 16.52
C ILE A 329 -8.72 10.61 15.48
N ALA A 330 -9.01 11.38 14.43
CA ALA A 330 -8.07 11.71 13.35
C ALA A 330 -6.75 12.30 13.88
N GLY A 331 -6.81 13.21 14.85
CA GLY A 331 -5.64 13.83 15.45
C GLY A 331 -4.69 12.85 16.14
N PRO A 332 -5.14 12.01 17.08
CA PRO A 332 -4.32 10.94 17.66
C PRO A 332 -3.80 9.92 16.63
N ILE A 333 -4.64 9.46 15.70
CA ILE A 333 -4.24 8.47 14.69
C ILE A 333 -3.14 9.02 13.78
N SER A 334 -3.24 10.29 13.35
CA SER A 334 -2.22 10.93 12.50
C SER A 334 -0.85 11.06 13.16
N LYS A 335 -0.77 10.96 14.47
CA LYS A 335 0.51 10.96 15.22
C LYS A 335 1.07 9.56 15.45
N THR A 336 0.27 8.52 15.22
CA THR A 336 0.61 7.14 15.58
C THR A 336 0.77 6.25 14.37
N ALA A 337 -0.17 6.30 13.42
CA ALA A 337 -0.13 5.54 12.18
C ALA A 337 0.54 6.33 11.05
N ASN A 338 1.15 5.64 10.10
CA ASN A 338 1.71 6.26 8.90
C ASN A 338 0.66 6.43 7.80
N VAL A 339 -0.36 5.56 7.79
CA VAL A 339 -1.46 5.56 6.83
C VAL A 339 -2.73 5.17 7.56
N TRP A 340 -3.85 5.81 7.27
CA TRP A 340 -5.15 5.40 7.82
C TRP A 340 -6.27 5.59 6.82
N ARG A 341 -7.15 4.59 6.75
CA ARG A 341 -8.34 4.62 5.91
C ARG A 341 -9.34 5.65 6.42
N THR A 342 -9.72 6.55 5.55
CA THR A 342 -10.68 7.62 5.83
C THR A 342 -12.13 7.21 5.60
N THR A 343 -12.34 6.09 4.92
CA THR A 343 -13.66 5.57 4.52
C THR A 343 -13.70 4.05 4.60
N GLY A 344 -14.88 3.47 4.46
CA GLY A 344 -15.09 2.04 4.18
C GLY A 344 -14.51 1.64 2.82
N ASP A 345 -14.71 0.37 2.44
CA ASP A 345 -14.13 -0.17 1.20
C ASP A 345 -14.74 0.50 -0.04
N ILE A 346 -13.85 0.79 -0.99
CA ILE A 346 -14.22 1.33 -2.29
C ILE A 346 -14.77 0.24 -3.20
N GLU A 347 -15.74 0.59 -4.03
CA GLU A 347 -16.21 -0.23 -5.14
C GLU A 347 -15.91 0.44 -6.47
N ASP A 348 -15.74 -0.36 -7.52
CA ASP A 348 -15.38 0.07 -8.86
C ASP A 348 -16.57 0.67 -9.64
N HIS A 349 -17.25 1.65 -9.06
CA HIS A 349 -18.31 2.43 -9.73
C HIS A 349 -18.33 3.89 -9.28
N TRP A 350 -18.80 4.76 -10.14
CA TRP A 350 -18.76 6.22 -9.94
C TRP A 350 -19.38 6.69 -8.63
N GLY A 351 -20.50 6.09 -8.22
CA GLY A 351 -21.19 6.46 -6.97
C GLY A 351 -20.29 6.27 -5.73
N SER A 352 -19.54 5.15 -5.66
CA SER A 352 -18.57 4.91 -4.60
C SER A 352 -17.42 5.90 -4.66
N LEU A 353 -16.83 6.06 -5.85
CA LEU A 353 -15.70 6.96 -6.07
C LEU A 353 -16.04 8.41 -5.71
N LYS A 354 -17.18 8.94 -6.20
CA LYS A 354 -17.66 10.29 -5.91
C LYS A 354 -17.88 10.50 -4.40
N LYS A 355 -18.53 9.54 -3.73
CA LYS A 355 -18.81 9.61 -2.28
C LYS A 355 -17.49 9.70 -1.49
N ILE A 356 -16.51 8.88 -1.85
CA ILE A 356 -15.21 8.87 -1.19
C ILE A 356 -14.48 10.20 -1.44
N ALA A 357 -14.37 10.63 -2.70
CA ALA A 357 -13.68 11.86 -3.07
C ALA A 357 -14.26 13.08 -2.34
N SER A 358 -15.59 13.23 -2.31
CA SER A 358 -16.26 14.36 -1.65
C SER A 358 -16.14 14.36 -0.12
N SER A 359 -15.69 13.26 0.49
CA SER A 359 -15.49 13.16 1.94
C SER A 359 -14.08 13.52 2.41
N GLN A 360 -13.13 13.79 1.49
CA GLN A 360 -11.72 13.90 1.85
C GLN A 360 -11.32 15.27 2.39
N GLU A 361 -12.06 16.33 2.11
CA GLU A 361 -11.71 17.70 2.49
C GLU A 361 -11.40 17.84 3.99
N LYS A 362 -12.26 17.29 4.84
CA LYS A 362 -12.12 17.37 6.30
C LYS A 362 -10.86 16.69 6.85
N TRP A 363 -10.27 15.74 6.10
CA TRP A 363 -9.08 15.01 6.50
C TRP A 363 -7.77 15.73 6.17
N GLN A 364 -7.81 16.73 5.30
CA GLN A 364 -6.63 17.45 4.80
C GLN A 364 -5.69 17.95 5.90
N PRO A 365 -6.13 18.48 7.06
CA PRO A 365 -5.23 18.98 8.10
C PRO A 365 -4.37 17.90 8.76
N TYR A 366 -4.72 16.62 8.60
CA TYR A 366 -4.05 15.51 9.27
C TYR A 366 -3.00 14.81 8.41
N ALA A 367 -2.97 15.06 7.09
CA ALA A 367 -1.98 14.49 6.20
C ALA A 367 -0.69 15.31 6.17
N GLY A 368 0.46 14.63 6.08
CA GLY A 368 1.76 15.26 5.96
C GLY A 368 2.90 14.24 5.95
N PRO A 369 4.16 14.69 5.84
CA PRO A 369 5.30 13.77 5.86
C PRO A 369 5.29 12.86 7.08
N GLY A 370 5.27 11.55 6.82
CA GLY A 370 5.22 10.51 7.86
C GLY A 370 3.81 9.96 8.13
N HIS A 371 2.74 10.63 7.67
CA HIS A 371 1.36 10.26 7.96
C HIS A 371 0.39 10.73 6.85
N TRP A 372 -0.42 9.81 6.30
CA TRP A 372 -1.17 10.02 5.07
C TRP A 372 -2.61 9.51 5.18
N ASN A 373 -3.56 10.34 4.72
CA ASN A 373 -4.95 9.95 4.54
C ASN A 373 -5.06 8.96 3.39
N ASP A 374 -5.78 7.85 3.61
CA ASP A 374 -5.98 6.79 2.63
C ASP A 374 -7.46 6.67 2.26
N PRO A 375 -7.88 7.14 1.08
CA PRO A 375 -9.24 6.98 0.60
C PRO A 375 -9.52 5.62 -0.04
N ASP A 376 -8.64 4.65 0.15
CA ASP A 376 -8.63 3.29 -0.38
C ASP A 376 -7.91 3.11 -1.73
N MET A 377 -7.76 1.84 -2.12
CA MET A 377 -7.01 1.40 -3.29
C MET A 377 -7.61 1.90 -4.62
N LEU A 378 -6.76 2.06 -5.61
CA LEU A 378 -7.16 2.45 -6.94
C LEU A 378 -7.89 1.31 -7.67
N GLN A 379 -9.11 1.57 -8.13
CA GLN A 379 -9.99 0.62 -8.83
C GLN A 379 -9.84 0.71 -10.35
N ILE A 380 -8.62 0.65 -10.85
CA ILE A 380 -8.27 0.87 -12.26
C ILE A 380 -7.89 -0.44 -12.95
N GLY A 381 -7.98 -0.48 -14.27
CA GLY A 381 -7.55 -1.60 -15.10
C GLY A 381 -8.47 -2.82 -15.01
N ARG A 382 -7.89 -3.99 -14.75
CA ARG A 382 -8.63 -5.27 -14.62
C ARG A 382 -8.56 -5.76 -13.19
N LEU A 383 -9.70 -6.00 -12.60
CA LEU A 383 -9.84 -6.43 -11.21
C LEU A 383 -10.27 -7.91 -11.13
N GLY A 384 -9.85 -8.58 -10.08
CA GLY A 384 -10.33 -9.90 -9.73
C GLY A 384 -11.66 -9.84 -9.00
N LYS A 385 -12.28 -10.99 -8.81
CA LYS A 385 -13.53 -11.10 -8.06
C LYS A 385 -13.25 -11.29 -6.57
N VAL A 386 -13.59 -10.29 -5.77
CA VAL A 386 -13.47 -10.33 -4.31
C VAL A 386 -14.23 -11.55 -3.74
N GLY A 387 -13.64 -12.26 -2.80
CA GLY A 387 -14.24 -13.40 -2.09
C GLY A 387 -14.16 -14.75 -2.81
N LYS A 388 -13.49 -14.85 -3.96
CA LYS A 388 -13.27 -16.12 -4.68
C LYS A 388 -11.80 -16.47 -4.84
N ALA A 389 -11.45 -17.72 -4.57
CA ALA A 389 -10.08 -18.22 -4.69
C ALA A 389 -9.57 -18.30 -6.15
N ASN A 390 -10.46 -18.57 -7.10
CA ASN A 390 -10.14 -18.58 -8.54
C ASN A 390 -10.58 -17.28 -9.16
N THR A 391 -9.61 -16.43 -9.44
CA THR A 391 -9.86 -15.08 -9.93
C THR A 391 -9.84 -15.03 -11.45
N THR A 392 -10.98 -14.67 -12.03
CA THR A 392 -11.06 -14.22 -13.42
C THR A 392 -11.00 -12.70 -13.41
N PHE A 393 -9.96 -12.14 -14.00
CA PHE A 393 -9.83 -10.68 -14.13
C PHE A 393 -10.82 -10.12 -15.14
N LYS A 394 -11.53 -9.09 -14.74
CA LYS A 394 -12.49 -8.35 -15.59
C LYS A 394 -12.12 -6.86 -15.60
N PRO A 395 -12.38 -6.14 -16.68
CA PRO A 395 -12.28 -4.69 -16.65
C PRO A 395 -13.04 -4.11 -15.47
N THR A 396 -12.47 -3.09 -14.84
CA THR A 396 -13.21 -2.28 -13.86
C THR A 396 -14.50 -1.73 -14.50
N ARG A 397 -15.52 -1.51 -13.69
CA ARG A 397 -16.77 -0.87 -14.15
C ARG A 397 -16.64 0.64 -14.34
N LEU A 398 -15.53 1.24 -13.87
CA LEU A 398 -15.22 2.64 -14.09
C LEU A 398 -14.90 2.88 -15.56
N THR A 399 -15.48 3.93 -16.14
CA THR A 399 -15.09 4.42 -17.46
C THR A 399 -13.63 4.90 -17.46
N PRO A 400 -12.98 5.05 -18.62
CA PRO A 400 -11.63 5.62 -18.69
C PRO A 400 -11.51 6.96 -17.96
N ASP A 401 -12.46 7.88 -18.14
CA ASP A 401 -12.44 9.20 -17.49
C ASP A 401 -12.58 9.10 -15.97
N GLU A 402 -13.38 8.18 -15.46
CA GLU A 402 -13.51 7.93 -14.02
C GLU A 402 -12.24 7.33 -13.42
N GLN A 403 -11.54 6.46 -14.16
CA GLN A 403 -10.22 5.94 -13.75
C GLN A 403 -9.18 7.07 -13.71
N TYR A 404 -9.16 7.95 -14.71
CA TYR A 404 -8.30 9.14 -14.72
C TYR A 404 -8.66 10.09 -13.57
N PHE A 405 -9.94 10.31 -13.31
CA PHE A 405 -10.38 11.11 -12.17
C PHE A 405 -9.85 10.53 -10.86
N GLN A 406 -10.04 9.22 -10.61
CA GLN A 406 -9.57 8.59 -9.39
C GLN A 406 -8.07 8.79 -9.21
N MET A 407 -7.29 8.50 -10.24
CA MET A 407 -5.84 8.62 -10.21
C MET A 407 -5.40 10.05 -9.93
N SER A 408 -5.96 11.02 -10.66
CA SER A 408 -5.64 12.45 -10.51
C SER A 408 -6.01 12.98 -9.13
N PHE A 409 -7.20 12.64 -8.66
CA PHE A 409 -7.69 13.13 -7.37
C PHE A 409 -6.87 12.55 -6.21
N TRP A 410 -6.60 11.24 -6.21
CA TRP A 410 -5.74 10.61 -5.20
C TRP A 410 -4.33 11.23 -5.19
N ALA A 411 -3.76 11.46 -6.35
CA ALA A 411 -2.46 12.13 -6.46
C ALA A 411 -2.51 13.58 -5.92
N MET A 412 -3.54 14.35 -6.25
CA MET A 412 -3.71 15.75 -5.79
C MET A 412 -3.82 15.87 -4.27
N ILE A 413 -4.53 14.95 -3.62
CA ILE A 413 -4.67 14.96 -2.16
C ILE A 413 -3.49 14.27 -1.44
N SER A 414 -2.45 13.88 -2.17
CA SER A 414 -1.29 13.16 -1.65
C SER A 414 -1.66 11.85 -0.93
N ALA A 415 -2.67 11.14 -1.44
CA ALA A 415 -3.05 9.84 -0.93
C ALA A 415 -2.04 8.76 -1.31
N PRO A 416 -1.97 7.64 -0.57
CA PRO A 416 -1.30 6.44 -1.04
C PRO A 416 -1.84 6.01 -2.41
N LEU A 417 -0.94 5.72 -3.36
CA LEU A 417 -1.30 5.21 -4.68
C LEU A 417 -1.08 3.69 -4.70
N ILE A 418 -2.00 2.97 -4.07
CA ILE A 418 -1.98 1.51 -4.03
C ILE A 418 -2.94 0.97 -5.08
N ILE A 419 -2.39 0.44 -6.17
CA ILE A 419 -3.19 -0.25 -7.19
C ILE A 419 -3.50 -1.67 -6.74
N SER A 420 -4.58 -2.25 -7.26
CA SER A 420 -4.95 -3.63 -6.94
C SER A 420 -5.49 -4.35 -8.17
N CYS A 421 -4.93 -4.08 -9.33
CA CYS A 421 -5.31 -4.67 -10.61
C CYS A 421 -4.33 -5.74 -11.07
N ASP A 422 -4.76 -6.53 -12.05
CA ASP A 422 -3.88 -7.42 -12.81
C ASP A 422 -2.91 -6.58 -13.65
N LEU A 423 -1.62 -6.83 -13.49
CA LEU A 423 -0.57 -6.08 -14.20
C LEU A 423 -0.16 -6.70 -15.54
N GLU A 424 -0.62 -7.91 -15.88
CA GLU A 424 -0.22 -8.57 -17.13
C GLU A 424 -0.67 -7.84 -18.40
N PRO A 425 -1.94 -7.45 -18.51
CA PRO A 425 -2.45 -6.82 -19.72
C PRO A 425 -2.52 -5.29 -19.65
N VAL A 426 -1.93 -4.67 -18.62
CA VAL A 426 -2.04 -3.22 -18.46
C VAL A 426 -1.41 -2.53 -19.65
N SER A 427 -2.23 -1.98 -20.51
CA SER A 427 -1.80 -0.87 -21.35
C SER A 427 -1.39 0.25 -20.38
N TYR A 428 -0.08 0.38 -20.19
CA TYR A 428 0.56 1.30 -19.22
C TYR A 428 0.20 2.76 -19.40
N THR A 429 -0.50 3.10 -20.45
CA THR A 429 -1.00 4.43 -20.77
C THR A 429 -1.81 5.06 -19.64
N HIS A 430 -2.64 4.27 -18.94
CA HIS A 430 -3.49 4.80 -17.86
C HIS A 430 -2.72 5.03 -16.55
N LEU A 431 -1.79 4.13 -16.21
CA LEU A 431 -1.02 4.25 -14.96
C LEU A 431 0.09 5.30 -15.04
N ARG A 432 0.59 5.60 -16.25
CA ARG A 432 1.59 6.63 -16.48
C ARG A 432 1.03 8.03 -16.67
N ALA A 433 -0.27 8.18 -16.85
CA ALA A 433 -0.92 9.48 -17.12
C ALA A 433 -0.75 10.50 -15.97
N HIS A 434 -0.42 10.05 -14.79
CA HIS A 434 -0.42 10.88 -13.57
C HIS A 434 0.94 11.12 -12.95
N GLU A 435 1.99 10.89 -13.68
CA GLU A 435 3.27 11.45 -13.31
C GLU A 435 3.23 12.94 -13.55
N THR A 436 2.47 13.61 -12.69
CA THR A 436 2.44 15.07 -12.66
C THR A 436 3.86 15.55 -12.44
N ARG A 437 4.39 16.23 -13.41
CA ARG A 437 5.53 17.13 -13.23
C ARG A 437 5.17 18.06 -12.06
N ARG A 438 5.72 17.77 -10.89
CA ARG A 438 5.81 18.80 -9.86
C ARG A 438 6.92 19.73 -10.30
N HIS A 439 6.53 20.87 -10.83
CA HIS A 439 7.39 22.03 -10.93
C HIS A 439 7.53 22.70 -9.58
#